data_95ced9ae05fb7b9a1caa2eb692dfb700
#
_entry.id   95ced9ae05fb7b9a1caa2eb692dfb700
#
_cell.length_a   1.000
_cell.length_b   1.000
_cell.length_c   1.000
_cell.angle_alpha   90.00
_cell.angle_beta   90.00
_cell.angle_gamma   90.00
#
_symmetry.space_group_name_H-M   'P 1'
#
loop_
_entity.id
_entity.type
_entity.pdbx_description
1 polymer ?
#
loop_
_entity_poly.entity_id
_entity_poly.type
_entity_poly.pdbx_seq_one_letter_code
_entity_poly.pdbx_strand_id
1 'polypeptide(L)'
;GKRGKALDSAYQEGLYFENGEPKYQTADNSPYTGYAFDPDSNQYYFENGVAQRGWKVVNGYRIYLNEQGIALKDLEPIMGKQAAYSIRINKETRTLYVMTKDEEGKFTIPYKTMMCSVGPDTPLGTFKIYQKYRWHFMHKDCYTQFLSRFYKGFLIHSLLYEKADPHSFDAINYNFIDQAISGGCIRLRAIDSQWVYENCKNGTPVTVYSDAWD
;
A
#
# COMPACT_ATOMS: atom_id res chain seq x y z
N GLY A 1 -21.21 -48.47 -27.37
CA GLY A 1 -21.29 -47.36 -26.43
C GLY A 1 -19.90 -46.85 -26.08
N LYS A 2 -19.44 -45.72 -26.65
CA LYS A 2 -18.20 -45.05 -26.24
C LYS A 2 -18.50 -44.30 -24.97
N ARG A 3 -17.90 -44.71 -23.84
CA ARG A 3 -17.87 -43.94 -22.63
C ARG A 3 -17.02 -42.70 -22.90
N GLY A 4 -17.62 -41.50 -22.81
CA GLY A 4 -16.89 -40.25 -22.79
C GLY A 4 -15.93 -40.24 -21.62
N LYS A 5 -14.63 -39.98 -21.88
CA LYS A 5 -13.67 -39.60 -20.87
C LYS A 5 -14.17 -38.30 -20.26
N ALA A 6 -14.41 -38.28 -18.94
CA ALA A 6 -14.48 -37.06 -18.21
C ALA A 6 -13.17 -36.32 -18.46
N LEU A 7 -13.25 -35.09 -18.94
CA LEU A 7 -12.11 -34.17 -18.94
C LEU A 7 -11.70 -33.98 -17.47
N ASP A 8 -10.52 -34.45 -17.13
CA ASP A 8 -9.84 -34.02 -15.89
C ASP A 8 -9.90 -32.49 -15.87
N SER A 9 -10.71 -31.93 -14.99
CA SER A 9 -10.63 -30.54 -14.65
C SER A 9 -9.23 -30.36 -14.09
N ALA A 10 -8.36 -29.68 -14.84
CA ALA A 10 -7.02 -29.36 -14.39
C ALA A 10 -7.16 -28.66 -13.01
N TYR A 11 -6.66 -29.30 -11.99
CA TYR A 11 -6.64 -28.80 -10.62
C TYR A 11 -5.83 -27.52 -10.62
N GLN A 12 -6.49 -26.39 -10.43
CA GLN A 12 -5.82 -25.10 -10.45
C GLN A 12 -5.54 -24.69 -8.99
N GLU A 13 -4.27 -24.64 -8.63
CA GLU A 13 -3.83 -24.11 -7.34
C GLU A 13 -4.18 -22.62 -7.25
N GLY A 14 -4.68 -22.20 -6.10
CA GLY A 14 -4.95 -20.79 -5.83
C GLY A 14 -6.25 -20.50 -5.09
N LEU A 15 -6.54 -19.21 -5.03
CA LEU A 15 -7.78 -18.67 -4.46
C LEU A 15 -8.97 -18.96 -5.38
N TYR A 16 -10.05 -19.43 -4.81
CA TYR A 16 -11.35 -19.57 -5.47
C TYR A 16 -12.49 -19.22 -4.49
N PHE A 17 -13.71 -19.12 -4.99
CA PHE A 17 -14.88 -18.81 -4.16
C PHE A 17 -15.91 -19.92 -4.26
N GLU A 18 -16.41 -20.36 -3.10
CA GLU A 18 -17.49 -21.31 -3.00
C GLU A 18 -18.63 -20.69 -2.18
N ASN A 19 -19.81 -20.52 -2.80
CA ASN A 19 -20.96 -19.82 -2.20
C ASN A 19 -20.62 -18.42 -1.65
N GLY A 20 -19.69 -17.69 -2.30
CA GLY A 20 -19.23 -16.38 -1.88
C GLY A 20 -18.13 -16.38 -0.80
N GLU A 21 -17.78 -17.54 -0.26
CA GLU A 21 -16.71 -17.70 0.73
C GLU A 21 -15.36 -17.92 0.05
N PRO A 22 -14.31 -17.18 0.45
CA PRO A 22 -12.97 -17.41 -0.09
C PRO A 22 -12.40 -18.75 0.40
N LYS A 23 -11.86 -19.52 -0.52
CA LYS A 23 -11.20 -20.79 -0.32
C LYS A 23 -9.85 -20.79 -1.02
N TYR A 24 -8.93 -21.58 -0.54
CA TYR A 24 -7.63 -21.77 -1.20
C TYR A 24 -7.37 -23.24 -1.46
N GLN A 25 -7.03 -23.58 -2.70
CA GLN A 25 -6.65 -24.90 -3.13
C GLN A 25 -5.13 -24.98 -3.27
N THR A 26 -4.50 -25.90 -2.55
CA THR A 26 -3.09 -26.27 -2.75
C THR A 26 -2.98 -27.48 -3.70
N ALA A 27 -1.81 -27.65 -4.30
CA ALA A 27 -1.57 -28.77 -5.23
C ALA A 27 -1.73 -30.15 -4.59
N ASP A 28 -1.44 -30.29 -3.30
CA ASP A 28 -1.47 -31.54 -2.52
C ASP A 28 -2.67 -31.65 -1.58
N ASN A 29 -3.64 -30.74 -1.68
CA ASN A 29 -4.79 -30.62 -0.78
C ASN A 29 -4.45 -30.37 0.70
N SER A 30 -3.23 -29.92 1.01
CA SER A 30 -2.86 -29.52 2.37
C SER A 30 -3.53 -28.20 2.77
N PRO A 31 -3.78 -27.95 4.06
CA PRO A 31 -4.30 -26.68 4.53
C PRO A 31 -3.31 -25.52 4.25
N TYR A 32 -3.77 -24.49 3.58
CA TYR A 32 -2.96 -23.32 3.27
C TYR A 32 -2.90 -22.33 4.43
N THR A 33 -1.72 -21.79 4.68
CA THR A 33 -1.52 -20.63 5.57
C THR A 33 -0.70 -19.59 4.83
N GLY A 34 -1.26 -18.39 4.66
CA GLY A 34 -0.59 -17.29 3.94
C GLY A 34 -1.56 -16.32 3.30
N TYR A 35 -1.00 -15.37 2.57
CA TYR A 35 -1.75 -14.39 1.80
C TYR A 35 -2.17 -14.94 0.43
N ALA A 36 -3.37 -14.57 -0.01
CA ALA A 36 -3.86 -14.80 -1.36
C ALA A 36 -4.49 -13.52 -1.91
N PHE A 37 -4.47 -13.38 -3.24
CA PHE A 37 -5.00 -12.21 -3.93
C PHE A 37 -6.01 -12.64 -4.98
N ASP A 38 -7.11 -11.89 -5.09
CA ASP A 38 -8.03 -12.03 -6.21
C ASP A 38 -7.60 -11.17 -7.43
N PRO A 39 -8.27 -11.30 -8.58
CA PRO A 39 -7.97 -10.49 -9.77
C PRO A 39 -8.11 -8.98 -9.57
N ASP A 40 -8.92 -8.54 -8.59
CA ASP A 40 -9.12 -7.14 -8.24
C ASP A 40 -8.06 -6.64 -7.24
N SER A 41 -7.05 -7.47 -6.93
CA SER A 41 -5.98 -7.19 -5.96
C SER A 41 -6.50 -6.98 -4.53
N ASN A 42 -7.64 -7.61 -4.19
CA ASN A 42 -8.04 -7.76 -2.81
C ASN A 42 -7.18 -8.83 -2.15
N GLN A 43 -6.72 -8.55 -0.94
CA GLN A 43 -5.84 -9.42 -0.19
C GLN A 43 -6.64 -10.17 0.87
N TYR A 44 -6.43 -11.49 0.94
CA TYR A 44 -7.00 -12.41 1.92
C TYR A 44 -5.88 -13.04 2.73
N TYR A 45 -6.17 -13.42 3.97
CA TYR A 45 -5.25 -14.21 4.78
C TYR A 45 -5.91 -15.50 5.23
N PHE A 46 -5.23 -16.61 5.00
CA PHE A 46 -5.65 -17.95 5.41
C PHE A 46 -4.79 -18.45 6.56
N GLU A 47 -5.39 -19.15 7.48
CA GLU A 47 -4.72 -19.88 8.55
C GLU A 47 -5.30 -21.29 8.62
N ASN A 48 -4.45 -22.29 8.40
CA ASN A 48 -4.85 -23.70 8.34
C ASN A 48 -6.03 -23.97 7.40
N GLY A 49 -6.03 -23.38 6.21
CA GLY A 49 -7.05 -23.52 5.19
C GLY A 49 -8.32 -22.67 5.41
N VAL A 50 -8.40 -21.90 6.49
CA VAL A 50 -9.56 -21.06 6.83
C VAL A 50 -9.26 -19.61 6.55
N ALA A 51 -10.10 -18.95 5.73
CA ALA A 51 -10.03 -17.52 5.50
C ALA A 51 -10.33 -16.76 6.79
N GLN A 52 -9.44 -15.85 7.16
CA GLN A 52 -9.50 -15.11 8.41
C GLN A 52 -10.36 -13.84 8.28
N ARG A 53 -10.88 -13.37 9.43
CA ARG A 53 -11.70 -12.17 9.58
C ARG A 53 -11.36 -11.45 10.89
N GLY A 54 -11.68 -10.16 10.94
CA GLY A 54 -11.36 -9.34 12.11
C GLY A 54 -9.88 -9.02 12.24
N TRP A 55 -9.46 -8.71 13.45
CA TRP A 55 -8.06 -8.39 13.74
C TRP A 55 -7.20 -9.65 13.77
N LYS A 56 -6.09 -9.62 13.03
CA LYS A 56 -5.07 -10.68 12.99
C LYS A 56 -3.67 -10.10 13.09
N VAL A 57 -2.77 -10.83 13.72
CA VAL A 57 -1.34 -10.52 13.71
C VAL A 57 -0.66 -11.45 12.73
N VAL A 58 -0.06 -10.88 11.69
CA VAL A 58 0.64 -11.59 10.63
C VAL A 58 2.02 -10.95 10.45
N ASN A 59 3.08 -11.73 10.58
CA ASN A 59 4.47 -11.26 10.46
C ASN A 59 4.79 -10.03 11.35
N GLY A 60 4.18 -9.94 12.53
CA GLY A 60 4.37 -8.81 13.45
C GLY A 60 3.52 -7.58 13.15
N TYR A 61 2.69 -7.60 12.10
CA TYR A 61 1.74 -6.54 11.78
C TYR A 61 0.33 -6.93 12.18
N ARG A 62 -0.43 -6.00 12.73
CA ARG A 62 -1.83 -6.18 13.11
C ARG A 62 -2.73 -5.64 12.00
N ILE A 63 -3.27 -6.53 11.19
CA ILE A 63 -4.16 -6.24 10.05
C ILE A 63 -5.63 -6.47 10.43
N TYR A 64 -6.54 -5.83 9.71
CA TYR A 64 -7.98 -6.06 9.83
C TYR A 64 -8.56 -6.60 8.53
N LEU A 65 -9.24 -7.75 8.63
CA LEU A 65 -9.97 -8.38 7.53
C LEU A 65 -11.48 -8.19 7.75
N ASN A 66 -12.18 -7.70 6.75
CA ASN A 66 -13.62 -7.45 6.83
C ASN A 66 -14.45 -8.75 6.83
N GLU A 67 -15.76 -8.63 6.80
CA GLU A 67 -16.69 -9.79 6.80
C GLU A 67 -16.52 -10.68 5.57
N GLN A 68 -16.07 -10.14 4.45
CA GLN A 68 -15.74 -10.88 3.23
C GLN A 68 -14.34 -11.52 3.27
N GLY A 69 -13.56 -11.31 4.33
CA GLY A 69 -12.19 -11.80 4.47
C GLY A 69 -11.14 -10.92 3.79
N ILE A 70 -11.51 -9.73 3.30
CA ILE A 70 -10.62 -8.81 2.60
C ILE A 70 -9.85 -7.96 3.61
N ALA A 71 -8.53 -7.93 3.51
CA ALA A 71 -7.68 -7.05 4.30
C ALA A 71 -7.91 -5.59 3.88
N LEU A 72 -8.29 -4.75 4.83
CA LEU A 72 -8.58 -3.35 4.55
C LEU A 72 -7.30 -2.54 4.38
N LYS A 73 -7.25 -1.75 3.31
CA LYS A 73 -6.15 -0.81 3.00
C LYS A 73 -6.35 0.57 3.64
N ASP A 74 -7.50 0.83 4.22
CA ASP A 74 -7.85 2.06 4.94
C ASP A 74 -8.63 1.72 6.21
N LEU A 75 -8.03 1.97 7.36
CA LEU A 75 -8.61 1.71 8.67
C LEU A 75 -9.19 2.97 9.33
N GLU A 76 -9.13 4.14 8.68
CA GLU A 76 -9.70 5.37 9.25
C GLU A 76 -11.20 5.28 9.55
N PRO A 77 -12.03 4.63 8.70
CA PRO A 77 -13.45 4.44 9.00
C PRO A 77 -13.72 3.58 10.25
N ILE A 78 -12.78 2.70 10.61
CA ILE A 78 -12.94 1.80 11.77
C ILE A 78 -12.32 2.41 13.03
N MET A 79 -11.11 2.97 12.90
CA MET A 79 -10.30 3.41 14.04
C MET A 79 -10.41 4.91 14.31
N GLY A 80 -10.94 5.71 13.37
CA GLY A 80 -10.85 7.16 13.41
C GLY A 80 -9.41 7.67 13.29
N LYS A 81 -9.22 8.98 13.41
CA LYS A 81 -7.89 9.61 13.39
C LYS A 81 -7.07 9.19 14.61
N GLN A 82 -5.79 8.92 14.38
CA GLN A 82 -4.87 8.46 15.40
C GLN A 82 -3.96 9.60 15.90
N ALA A 83 -3.47 9.47 17.13
CA ALA A 83 -2.61 10.49 17.75
C ALA A 83 -1.21 10.55 17.14
N ALA A 84 -0.71 9.45 16.59
CA ALA A 84 0.63 9.35 16.02
C ALA A 84 0.67 8.41 14.82
N TYR A 85 1.49 8.78 13.84
CA TYR A 85 1.76 8.00 12.64
C TYR A 85 3.26 7.83 12.42
N SER A 86 3.64 6.77 11.71
CA SER A 86 4.92 6.64 11.03
C SER A 86 4.69 6.19 9.59
N ILE A 87 5.65 6.43 8.72
CA ILE A 87 5.57 6.07 7.31
C ILE A 87 6.61 5.00 7.03
N ARG A 88 6.21 3.96 6.31
CA ARG A 88 7.10 2.94 5.74
C ARG A 88 6.92 2.94 4.23
N ILE A 89 8.02 2.93 3.48
CA ILE A 89 8.01 2.95 2.02
C ILE A 89 8.80 1.75 1.54
N ASN A 90 8.10 0.80 0.91
CA ASN A 90 8.74 -0.34 0.28
C ASN A 90 9.04 0.01 -1.19
N LYS A 91 10.33 0.03 -1.55
CA LYS A 91 10.77 0.33 -2.93
C LYS A 91 10.43 -0.79 -3.90
N GLU A 92 10.48 -2.03 -3.45
CA GLU A 92 10.24 -3.21 -4.30
C GLU A 92 8.76 -3.29 -4.70
N THR A 93 7.88 -3.25 -3.73
CA THR A 93 6.42 -3.33 -3.96
C THR A 93 5.79 -1.98 -4.33
N ARG A 94 6.56 -0.88 -4.28
CA ARG A 94 6.08 0.49 -4.52
C ARG A 94 4.86 0.85 -3.69
N THR A 95 4.95 0.51 -2.43
CA THR A 95 3.87 0.70 -1.47
C THR A 95 4.32 1.62 -0.34
N LEU A 96 3.49 2.60 -0.01
CA LEU A 96 3.63 3.44 1.16
C LEU A 96 2.59 3.00 2.18
N TYR A 97 3.07 2.63 3.35
CA TYR A 97 2.25 2.32 4.52
C TYR A 97 2.30 3.49 5.50
N VAL A 98 1.14 3.98 5.89
CA VAL A 98 1.00 4.81 7.09
C VAL A 98 0.70 3.87 8.24
N MET A 99 1.61 3.80 9.20
CA MET A 99 1.49 2.95 10.37
C MET A 99 0.93 3.73 11.55
N THR A 100 0.12 3.10 12.38
CA THR A 100 -0.25 3.63 13.69
C THR A 100 0.13 2.67 14.80
N LYS A 101 0.01 3.15 16.03
CA LYS A 101 0.43 2.39 17.21
C LYS A 101 -0.64 1.38 17.63
N ASP A 102 -0.16 0.24 18.08
CA ASP A 102 -0.93 -0.76 18.83
C ASP A 102 -1.07 -0.36 20.31
N GLU A 103 -1.67 -1.23 21.10
CA GLU A 103 -1.90 -1.05 22.54
C GLU A 103 -0.59 -0.99 23.36
N GLU A 104 0.51 -1.56 22.81
CA GLU A 104 1.85 -1.50 23.41
C GLU A 104 2.62 -0.23 22.99
N GLY A 105 2.04 0.62 22.16
CA GLY A 105 2.66 1.85 21.68
C GLY A 105 3.63 1.64 20.49
N LYS A 106 3.65 0.46 19.88
CA LYS A 106 4.49 0.12 18.73
C LYS A 106 3.75 0.38 17.42
N PHE A 107 4.46 0.84 16.38
CA PHE A 107 3.90 1.07 15.05
C PHE A 107 3.76 -0.26 14.28
N THR A 108 2.74 -1.04 14.61
CA THR A 108 2.49 -2.38 14.03
C THR A 108 1.21 -2.46 13.20
N ILE A 109 0.37 -1.42 13.21
CA ILE A 109 -0.89 -1.42 12.48
C ILE A 109 -0.73 -0.67 11.16
N PRO A 110 -0.81 -1.34 9.99
CA PRO A 110 -0.90 -0.69 8.68
C PRO A 110 -2.24 0.04 8.55
N TYR A 111 -2.26 1.31 8.95
CA TYR A 111 -3.46 2.12 9.04
C TYR A 111 -3.98 2.58 7.67
N LYS A 112 -3.05 2.94 6.76
CA LYS A 112 -3.34 3.19 5.35
C LYS A 112 -2.26 2.58 4.46
N THR A 113 -2.68 1.96 3.37
CA THR A 113 -1.81 1.38 2.35
C THR A 113 -2.05 2.12 1.05
N MET A 114 -1.02 2.75 0.52
CA MET A 114 -1.08 3.61 -0.66
C MET A 114 -0.09 3.14 -1.72
N MET A 115 -0.53 3.03 -2.96
CA MET A 115 0.37 2.82 -4.09
C MET A 115 1.20 4.07 -4.32
N CYS A 116 2.49 3.91 -4.59
CA CYS A 116 3.38 5.03 -4.85
C CYS A 116 4.35 4.75 -6.00
N SER A 117 4.84 5.79 -6.65
CA SER A 117 6.04 5.65 -7.46
C SER A 117 7.27 6.03 -6.65
N VAL A 118 8.34 5.29 -6.86
CA VAL A 118 9.66 5.53 -6.26
C VAL A 118 10.70 5.70 -7.36
N GLY A 119 11.82 6.35 -7.06
CA GLY A 119 12.93 6.45 -8.01
C GLY A 119 14.12 5.58 -7.61
N PRO A 120 15.06 5.33 -8.53
CA PRO A 120 16.28 4.59 -8.23
C PRO A 120 17.10 5.26 -7.12
N ASP A 121 17.13 6.60 -7.11
CA ASP A 121 17.89 7.40 -6.14
C ASP A 121 17.20 7.56 -4.78
N THR A 122 16.00 7.02 -4.59
CA THR A 122 15.33 7.05 -3.28
C THR A 122 16.19 6.32 -2.25
N PRO A 123 16.70 7.02 -1.21
CA PRO A 123 17.64 6.44 -0.26
C PRO A 123 16.95 5.45 0.68
N LEU A 124 17.62 4.33 0.96
CA LEU A 124 17.21 3.43 2.04
C LEU A 124 17.60 4.03 3.39
N GLY A 125 16.82 3.76 4.43
CA GLY A 125 17.11 4.20 5.80
C GLY A 125 15.91 4.78 6.52
N THR A 126 16.16 5.34 7.69
CA THR A 126 15.13 5.98 8.54
C THR A 126 15.38 7.48 8.65
N PHE A 127 14.37 8.23 8.33
CA PHE A 127 14.33 9.68 8.24
C PHE A 127 13.15 10.24 9.04
N LYS A 128 12.91 11.56 8.92
CA LYS A 128 11.74 12.22 9.51
C LYS A 128 11.24 13.30 8.56
N ILE A 129 9.93 13.50 8.50
CA ILE A 129 9.36 14.68 7.85
C ILE A 129 9.85 15.92 8.62
N TYR A 130 10.40 16.92 7.93
CA TYR A 130 10.89 18.14 8.59
C TYR A 130 10.45 19.43 7.92
N GLN A 131 9.85 19.37 6.73
CA GLN A 131 9.37 20.54 6.00
C GLN A 131 8.19 20.16 5.10
N LYS A 132 7.23 21.09 4.93
CA LYS A 132 6.04 20.89 4.12
C LYS A 132 5.75 22.09 3.22
N TYR A 133 5.19 21.80 2.03
CA TYR A 133 4.76 22.82 1.10
C TYR A 133 3.38 22.47 0.53
N ARG A 134 2.50 23.46 0.42
CA ARG A 134 1.20 23.25 -0.23
C ARG A 134 1.38 23.05 -1.74
N TRP A 135 2.22 23.89 -2.36
CA TRP A 135 2.69 23.82 -3.72
C TRP A 135 4.20 24.02 -3.76
N HIS A 136 4.87 23.39 -4.73
CA HIS A 136 6.29 23.57 -4.96
C HIS A 136 6.62 23.42 -6.45
N PHE A 137 7.44 24.33 -6.95
CA PHE A 137 8.02 24.25 -8.29
C PHE A 137 9.12 23.18 -8.30
N MET A 138 9.04 22.28 -9.23
CA MET A 138 9.97 21.18 -9.38
C MET A 138 10.86 21.38 -10.61
N HIS A 139 11.95 20.65 -10.73
CA HIS A 139 12.73 20.58 -11.95
C HIS A 139 11.84 20.24 -13.16
N LYS A 140 12.15 20.76 -14.34
CA LYS A 140 11.43 20.55 -15.61
C LYS A 140 10.08 21.30 -15.69
N ASP A 141 10.04 22.51 -15.15
CA ASP A 141 8.93 23.45 -15.28
C ASP A 141 7.57 22.88 -14.89
N CYS A 142 7.52 22.06 -13.86
CA CYS A 142 6.29 21.51 -13.32
C CYS A 142 6.12 21.80 -11.85
N TYR A 143 4.89 21.68 -11.36
CA TYR A 143 4.50 21.86 -9.99
C TYR A 143 4.01 20.55 -9.37
N THR A 144 4.10 20.45 -8.07
CA THR A 144 3.47 19.42 -7.27
C THR A 144 2.78 20.05 -6.07
N GLN A 145 1.84 19.33 -5.47
CA GLN A 145 1.12 19.78 -4.29
C GLN A 145 1.21 18.77 -3.14
N PHE A 146 0.92 19.26 -1.91
CA PHE A 146 0.92 18.46 -0.69
C PHE A 146 2.26 17.75 -0.43
N LEU A 147 3.34 18.54 -0.42
CA LEU A 147 4.69 17.99 -0.27
C LEU A 147 5.09 17.85 1.19
N SER A 148 5.70 16.72 1.50
CA SER A 148 6.32 16.41 2.79
C SER A 148 7.77 15.99 2.57
N ARG A 149 8.73 16.88 2.93
CA ARG A 149 10.16 16.63 2.77
C ARG A 149 10.68 15.78 3.92
N PHE A 150 11.37 14.68 3.62
CA PHE A 150 11.86 13.75 4.64
C PHE A 150 13.39 13.59 4.64
N TYR A 151 14.07 13.87 3.51
CA TYR A 151 15.53 13.79 3.45
C TYR A 151 16.08 14.66 2.30
N LYS A 152 17.01 15.59 2.57
CA LYS A 152 17.65 16.46 1.55
C LYS A 152 16.63 17.03 0.55
N GLY A 153 16.76 16.66 -0.75
CA GLY A 153 15.81 17.01 -1.81
C GLY A 153 14.66 16.02 -2.01
N PHE A 154 14.56 14.96 -1.20
CA PHE A 154 13.55 13.93 -1.36
C PHE A 154 12.25 14.25 -0.63
N LEU A 155 11.14 14.15 -1.35
CA LEU A 155 9.81 14.52 -0.90
C LEU A 155 8.80 13.40 -1.17
N ILE A 156 7.77 13.33 -0.33
CA ILE A 156 6.51 12.65 -0.61
C ILE A 156 5.57 13.73 -1.15
N HIS A 157 4.99 13.55 -2.33
CA HIS A 157 4.17 14.57 -2.98
C HIS A 157 3.17 13.99 -3.99
N SER A 158 2.25 14.82 -4.48
CA SER A 158 1.30 14.45 -5.53
C SER A 158 2.00 14.18 -6.88
N LEU A 159 1.23 13.76 -7.85
CA LEU A 159 1.62 13.77 -9.26
C LEU A 159 1.89 15.22 -9.74
N LEU A 160 2.31 15.35 -10.98
CA LEU A 160 2.76 16.61 -11.56
C LEU A 160 1.60 17.46 -12.10
N TYR A 161 1.80 18.77 -12.11
CA TYR A 161 0.91 19.79 -12.63
C TYR A 161 1.71 20.79 -13.46
N GLU A 162 1.11 21.34 -14.52
CA GLU A 162 1.74 22.38 -15.35
C GLU A 162 1.89 23.71 -14.59
N LYS A 163 0.97 24.01 -13.66
CA LYS A 163 0.94 25.23 -12.83
C LYS A 163 0.58 24.87 -11.38
N ALA A 164 0.72 25.83 -10.47
CA ALA A 164 0.23 25.71 -9.08
C ALA A 164 -1.31 25.83 -9.02
N ASP A 165 -2.01 25.03 -9.83
CA ASP A 165 -3.46 25.00 -10.01
C ASP A 165 -3.93 23.52 -10.09
N PRO A 166 -4.90 23.10 -9.26
CA PRO A 166 -5.43 21.73 -9.31
C PRO A 166 -6.03 21.32 -10.65
N HIS A 167 -6.46 22.28 -11.47
CA HIS A 167 -7.04 22.04 -12.80
C HIS A 167 -6.00 21.86 -13.91
N SER A 168 -4.72 22.12 -13.63
CA SER A 168 -3.61 21.95 -14.59
C SER A 168 -2.91 20.59 -14.46
N PHE A 169 -3.66 19.56 -14.12
CA PHE A 169 -3.14 18.24 -13.89
C PHE A 169 -2.54 17.60 -15.14
N ASP A 170 -1.31 17.10 -15.06
CA ASP A 170 -0.66 16.36 -16.13
C ASP A 170 -1.16 14.91 -16.14
N ALA A 171 -2.18 14.62 -16.96
CA ALA A 171 -2.82 13.33 -17.06
C ALA A 171 -1.88 12.22 -17.60
N ILE A 172 -0.84 12.56 -18.36
CA ILE A 172 0.12 11.59 -18.88
C ILE A 172 0.90 10.94 -17.73
N ASN A 173 1.30 11.73 -16.74
CA ASN A 173 2.03 11.23 -15.58
C ASN A 173 1.17 10.38 -14.60
N TYR A 174 -0.15 10.45 -14.68
CA TYR A 174 -1.05 9.62 -13.87
C TYR A 174 -0.89 8.13 -14.17
N ASN A 175 -0.75 7.77 -15.45
CA ASN A 175 -0.66 6.38 -15.90
C ASN A 175 0.65 5.69 -15.50
N PHE A 176 1.58 6.41 -14.87
CA PHE A 176 2.89 5.90 -14.46
C PHE A 176 3.13 5.93 -12.95
N ILE A 177 2.06 6.06 -12.14
CA ILE A 177 2.20 6.15 -10.69
C ILE A 177 2.85 4.91 -10.06
N ASP A 178 2.68 3.76 -10.69
CA ASP A 178 3.22 2.46 -10.28
C ASP A 178 4.63 2.18 -10.84
N GLN A 179 5.27 3.15 -11.51
CA GLN A 179 6.57 2.97 -12.15
C GLN A 179 7.69 3.74 -11.46
N ALA A 180 8.92 3.29 -11.65
CA ALA A 180 10.14 3.92 -11.13
C ALA A 180 10.58 5.10 -12.02
N ILE A 181 9.71 6.12 -12.21
CA ILE A 181 9.94 7.25 -13.11
C ILE A 181 10.36 8.55 -12.41
N SER A 182 10.44 8.58 -11.09
CA SER A 182 10.96 9.73 -10.35
C SER A 182 12.48 9.63 -10.22
N GLY A 183 13.17 10.77 -10.10
CA GLY A 183 14.60 10.78 -9.77
C GLY A 183 14.88 10.35 -8.32
N GLY A 184 13.82 10.11 -7.50
CA GLY A 184 13.97 9.67 -6.11
C GLY A 184 12.86 10.16 -5.18
N CYS A 185 12.04 11.13 -5.58
CA CYS A 185 10.86 11.53 -4.83
C CYS A 185 9.78 10.43 -4.86
N ILE A 186 8.96 10.41 -3.82
CA ILE A 186 7.83 9.48 -3.68
C ILE A 186 6.58 10.17 -4.18
N ARG A 187 6.00 9.67 -5.28
CA ARG A 187 4.77 10.22 -5.85
C ARG A 187 3.56 9.41 -5.41
N LEU A 188 2.53 10.11 -5.00
CA LEU A 188 1.23 9.55 -4.61
C LEU A 188 0.11 10.15 -5.48
N ARG A 189 -1.06 9.55 -5.44
CA ARG A 189 -2.28 10.25 -5.91
C ARG A 189 -2.47 11.52 -5.09
N ALA A 190 -3.13 12.52 -5.67
CA ALA A 190 -3.33 13.81 -4.99
C ALA A 190 -4.02 13.65 -3.63
N ILE A 191 -5.07 12.81 -3.54
CA ILE A 191 -5.80 12.54 -2.31
C ILE A 191 -4.93 11.89 -1.22
N ASP A 192 -4.05 10.96 -1.62
CA ASP A 192 -3.16 10.25 -0.70
C ASP A 192 -2.05 11.19 -0.18
N SER A 193 -1.46 12.02 -1.08
CA SER A 193 -0.47 13.01 -0.68
C SER A 193 -1.06 14.11 0.20
N GLN A 194 -2.32 14.51 -0.06
CA GLN A 194 -3.05 15.43 0.80
C GLN A 194 -3.24 14.84 2.20
N TRP A 195 -3.67 13.59 2.28
CA TRP A 195 -3.87 12.93 3.56
C TRP A 195 -2.55 12.87 4.37
N VAL A 196 -1.44 12.46 3.75
CA VAL A 196 -0.10 12.45 4.38
C VAL A 196 0.30 13.87 4.81
N TYR A 197 0.10 14.85 3.95
CA TYR A 197 0.42 16.26 4.25
C TYR A 197 -0.36 16.78 5.45
N GLU A 198 -1.63 16.50 5.56
CA GLU A 198 -2.49 17.01 6.62
C GLU A 198 -2.28 16.29 7.96
N ASN A 199 -2.05 14.97 7.93
CA ASN A 199 -2.07 14.13 9.13
C ASN A 199 -0.69 13.71 9.65
N CYS A 200 0.34 13.62 8.79
CA CYS A 200 1.70 13.30 9.20
C CYS A 200 2.51 14.57 9.47
N LYS A 201 2.70 14.93 10.73
CA LYS A 201 3.35 16.20 11.17
C LYS A 201 4.88 16.18 10.93
N ASN A 202 5.53 17.33 11.03
CA ASN A 202 6.99 17.39 11.17
C ASN A 202 7.42 16.56 12.38
N GLY A 203 8.48 15.75 12.21
CA GLY A 203 8.90 14.76 13.19
C GLY A 203 8.36 13.34 12.92
N THR A 204 7.35 13.16 12.05
CA THR A 204 6.85 11.83 11.67
C THR A 204 7.99 10.99 11.09
N PRO A 205 8.30 9.79 11.65
CA PRO A 205 9.32 8.90 11.13
C PRO A 205 8.97 8.40 9.72
N VAL A 206 9.98 8.30 8.85
CA VAL A 206 9.86 7.76 7.49
C VAL A 206 10.96 6.73 7.30
N THR A 207 10.60 5.47 7.14
CA THR A 207 11.53 4.36 6.86
C THR A 207 11.37 3.93 5.41
N VAL A 208 12.46 3.97 4.66
CA VAL A 208 12.53 3.47 3.27
C VAL A 208 13.33 2.18 3.27
N TYR A 209 12.76 1.14 2.70
CA TYR A 209 13.34 -0.20 2.62
C TYR A 209 13.00 -0.87 1.28
N SER A 210 13.59 -2.03 1.02
CA SER A 210 13.31 -2.84 -0.17
C SER A 210 13.16 -4.29 0.28
N ASP A 211 11.96 -4.82 0.14
CA ASP A 211 11.62 -6.20 0.49
C ASP A 211 10.52 -6.71 -0.44
N ALA A 212 10.78 -7.83 -1.10
CA ALA A 212 9.83 -8.44 -2.03
C ALA A 212 8.67 -9.18 -1.33
N TRP A 213 8.78 -9.42 -0.02
CA TRP A 213 7.88 -10.29 0.75
C TRP A 213 7.05 -9.55 1.81
N ASP A 214 7.10 -8.22 1.84
CA ASP A 214 6.37 -7.38 2.80
C ASP A 214 5.04 -6.88 2.21
#